data_1847b040bb967063ac0f7e2890348005
#
_entry.id   1847b040bb967063ac0f7e2890348005
#
_cell.length_a   1.000
_cell.length_b   1.000
_cell.length_c   1.000
_cell.angle_alpha   90.00
_cell.angle_beta   90.00
_cell.angle_gamma   90.00
#
_symmetry.space_group_name_H-M   'P 1'
#
loop_
_entity.id
_entity.type
_entity.pdbx_description
1 polymer ?
#
loop_
_entity_poly.entity_id
_entity_poly.type
_entity_poly.pdbx_seq_one_letter_code
_entity_poly.pdbx_strand_id
1 'polypeptide(L)'
;MRDGDWLTETGAQIRGVLKVMVDAGWLPGGTAVVGTGGMWEFVAVGRVDAEHDTAPDVSYDVASLTKVMATWPLVGQAVAEGIMDLDAPMSEYLDVDHLPGAEVTTRQILTHTSRLNPVTWLERYAGTEQDLAEAILADPLEEPGYRYIDRGFILLGLLLERLYGTGLDRLAHDLWEELGMRSTAFGPLARSPGVAPTERRLPGAAPAWGVVHDEAAALMGGVAGHAGAFTTAIDLGAFAREVLRLHDGGRGPVPSSYVRMSWQPHVDAGARLWRGLGWLVTPEGVVYHNGFTGTSLFMHPESGRYVGVLTNAVHYGRDRTGLVDLRSAARSALTPQAHESSS
;
A
#
# COMPACT_ATOMS: atom_id res chain seq x y z
N MET A 1 14.53 -25.56 -3.19
CA MET A 1 15.32 -24.77 -2.21
C MET A 1 14.58 -24.80 -0.88
N ARG A 2 15.25 -25.13 0.24
CA ARG A 2 14.65 -25.08 1.58
C ARG A 2 14.36 -23.63 1.97
N ASP A 3 13.36 -23.39 2.80
CA ASP A 3 12.96 -22.02 3.18
C ASP A 3 14.08 -21.22 3.83
N GLY A 4 14.89 -21.84 4.70
CA GLY A 4 16.05 -21.17 5.32
C GLY A 4 17.11 -20.71 4.30
N ASP A 5 17.41 -21.54 3.30
CA ASP A 5 18.36 -21.20 2.24
C ASP A 5 17.80 -20.04 1.39
N TRP A 6 16.51 -20.11 1.04
CA TRP A 6 15.81 -19.05 0.29
C TRP A 6 15.80 -17.71 1.04
N LEU A 7 15.53 -17.72 2.35
CA LEU A 7 15.55 -16.51 3.18
C LEU A 7 16.92 -15.84 3.13
N THR A 8 17.98 -16.60 3.41
CA THR A 8 19.36 -16.08 3.44
C THR A 8 19.79 -15.53 2.08
N GLU A 9 19.48 -16.25 1.00
CA GLU A 9 19.85 -15.83 -0.36
C GLU A 9 19.08 -14.59 -0.79
N THR A 10 17.76 -14.56 -0.56
CA THR A 10 16.91 -13.41 -0.88
C THR A 10 17.28 -12.19 -0.03
N GLY A 11 17.50 -12.38 1.28
CA GLY A 11 17.94 -11.29 2.17
C GLY A 11 19.28 -10.70 1.72
N ALA A 12 20.23 -11.53 1.33
CA ALA A 12 21.51 -11.07 0.80
C ALA A 12 21.37 -10.31 -0.53
N GLN A 13 20.51 -10.79 -1.43
CA GLN A 13 20.22 -10.11 -2.70
C GLN A 13 19.60 -8.72 -2.47
N ILE A 14 18.56 -8.61 -1.65
CA ILE A 14 17.92 -7.33 -1.32
C ILE A 14 18.90 -6.38 -0.65
N ARG A 15 19.70 -6.87 0.30
CA ARG A 15 20.77 -6.09 0.94
C ARG A 15 21.77 -5.56 -0.08
N GLY A 16 22.18 -6.38 -1.04
CA GLY A 16 23.10 -6.00 -2.10
C GLY A 16 22.57 -4.84 -2.95
N VAL A 17 21.31 -4.91 -3.39
CA VAL A 17 20.68 -3.84 -4.18
C VAL A 17 20.52 -2.57 -3.34
N LEU A 18 20.02 -2.66 -2.11
CA LEU A 18 19.93 -1.49 -1.21
C LEU A 18 21.29 -0.84 -0.97
N LYS A 19 22.35 -1.65 -0.79
CA LYS A 19 23.69 -1.13 -0.58
C LYS A 19 24.19 -0.36 -1.82
N VAL A 20 23.97 -0.85 -3.01
CA VAL A 20 24.31 -0.13 -4.25
C VAL A 20 23.58 1.21 -4.31
N MET A 21 22.28 1.26 -3.99
CA MET A 21 21.50 2.50 -4.00
C MET A 21 21.99 3.51 -2.97
N VAL A 22 22.35 3.06 -1.76
CA VAL A 22 22.88 3.93 -0.70
C VAL A 22 24.28 4.43 -1.05
N ASP A 23 25.18 3.54 -1.49
CA ASP A 23 26.57 3.89 -1.86
C ASP A 23 26.61 4.87 -3.05
N ALA A 24 25.65 4.76 -3.98
CA ALA A 24 25.49 5.68 -5.11
C ALA A 24 24.81 7.01 -4.72
N GLY A 25 24.35 7.16 -3.48
CA GLY A 25 23.67 8.37 -3.00
C GLY A 25 22.26 8.56 -3.58
N TRP A 26 21.59 7.50 -4.02
CA TRP A 26 20.24 7.59 -4.57
C TRP A 26 19.16 7.62 -3.48
N LEU A 27 19.45 7.09 -2.31
CA LEU A 27 18.62 7.18 -1.11
C LEU A 27 19.47 7.13 0.15
N PRO A 28 19.01 7.67 1.30
CA PRO A 28 19.76 7.63 2.55
C PRO A 28 19.86 6.25 3.16
N GLY A 29 18.78 5.49 3.08
CA GLY A 29 18.68 4.17 3.69
C GLY A 29 17.36 3.47 3.37
N GLY A 30 17.27 2.21 3.73
CA GLY A 30 16.06 1.41 3.55
C GLY A 30 16.09 0.14 4.38
N THR A 31 14.91 -0.40 4.62
CA THR A 31 14.70 -1.66 5.32
C THR A 31 13.90 -2.62 4.48
N ALA A 32 14.05 -3.91 4.74
CA ALA A 32 13.20 -4.91 4.14
C ALA A 32 12.92 -6.05 5.12
N VAL A 33 11.84 -6.77 4.86
CA VAL A 33 11.53 -8.05 5.46
C VAL A 33 11.38 -9.09 4.37
N VAL A 34 12.04 -10.22 4.55
CA VAL A 34 11.89 -11.41 3.71
C VAL A 34 11.36 -12.51 4.60
N GLY A 35 10.33 -13.22 4.18
CA GLY A 35 9.76 -14.22 5.08
C GLY A 35 8.85 -15.25 4.43
N THR A 36 8.51 -16.23 5.25
CA THR A 36 7.51 -17.27 5.04
C THR A 36 6.49 -17.21 6.17
N GLY A 37 5.52 -18.14 6.19
CA GLY A 37 4.56 -18.25 7.30
C GLY A 37 5.19 -18.47 8.69
N GLY A 38 6.41 -19.04 8.76
CA GLY A 38 7.04 -19.41 10.04
C GLY A 38 8.42 -18.82 10.30
N MET A 39 9.09 -18.28 9.28
CA MET A 39 10.44 -17.72 9.38
C MET A 39 10.56 -16.41 8.63
N TRP A 40 11.37 -15.49 9.15
CA TRP A 40 11.63 -14.20 8.46
C TRP A 40 13.01 -13.67 8.84
N GLU A 41 13.55 -12.83 7.96
CA GLU A 41 14.78 -12.08 8.13
C GLU A 41 14.53 -10.60 7.85
N PHE A 42 15.17 -9.71 8.60
CA PHE A 42 15.17 -8.28 8.36
C PHE A 42 16.49 -7.83 7.74
N VAL A 43 16.36 -6.92 6.79
CA VAL A 43 17.47 -6.22 6.15
C VAL A 43 17.37 -4.74 6.52
N ALA A 44 18.48 -4.13 6.89
CA ALA A 44 18.60 -2.68 7.06
C ALA A 44 19.94 -2.22 6.45
N VAL A 45 19.91 -1.14 5.69
CA VAL A 45 21.08 -0.56 5.00
C VAL A 45 20.98 0.95 4.98
N GLY A 46 22.06 1.65 5.33
CA GLY A 46 22.13 3.09 5.32
C GLY A 46 21.59 3.74 6.59
N ARG A 47 21.11 4.96 6.49
CA ARG A 47 20.86 5.83 7.65
C ARG A 47 19.49 6.51 7.56
N VAL A 48 18.95 6.86 8.73
CA VAL A 48 17.79 7.74 8.87
C VAL A 48 18.23 9.20 8.72
N ASP A 49 19.32 9.56 9.41
CA ASP A 49 19.94 10.89 9.39
C ASP A 49 21.46 10.80 9.57
N ALA A 50 22.12 11.93 9.83
CA ALA A 50 23.58 11.99 9.97
C ALA A 50 24.11 11.21 11.18
N GLU A 51 23.29 10.96 12.19
CA GLU A 51 23.68 10.37 13.48
C GLU A 51 23.15 8.96 13.70
N HIS A 52 22.05 8.57 13.00
CA HIS A 52 21.33 7.34 13.27
C HIS A 52 21.30 6.44 12.03
N ASP A 53 21.72 5.19 12.20
CA ASP A 53 21.56 4.14 11.20
C ASP A 53 20.09 3.73 11.11
N THR A 54 19.67 3.23 9.93
CA THR A 54 18.33 2.67 9.80
C THR A 54 18.25 1.28 10.42
N ALA A 55 17.08 0.92 10.92
CA ALA A 55 16.81 -0.35 11.59
C ALA A 55 15.40 -0.87 11.21
N PRO A 56 15.09 -2.16 11.42
CA PRO A 56 13.80 -2.75 11.04
C PRO A 56 12.57 -2.12 11.69
N ASP A 57 12.75 -1.43 12.81
CA ASP A 57 11.73 -0.71 13.58
C ASP A 57 11.61 0.79 13.21
N VAL A 58 12.39 1.27 12.26
CA VAL A 58 12.21 2.62 11.70
C VAL A 58 10.95 2.66 10.85
N SER A 59 10.09 3.65 11.11
CA SER A 59 8.86 3.90 10.37
C SER A 59 9.12 4.68 9.09
N TYR A 60 8.50 4.25 7.99
CA TYR A 60 8.52 4.89 6.69
C TYR A 60 7.11 5.29 6.27
N ASP A 61 6.96 6.45 5.61
CA ASP A 61 5.73 6.77 4.88
C ASP A 61 5.55 5.78 3.74
N VAL A 62 4.48 5.00 3.81
CA VAL A 62 4.25 3.91 2.86
C VAL A 62 3.48 4.33 1.62
N ALA A 63 3.07 5.59 1.55
CA ALA A 63 2.30 6.13 0.43
C ALA A 63 1.12 5.21 0.08
N SER A 64 1.01 4.79 -1.19
CA SER A 64 -0.10 3.98 -1.67
C SER A 64 -0.21 2.56 -1.10
N LEU A 65 0.77 2.06 -0.32
CA LEU A 65 0.52 0.82 0.45
C LEU A 65 -0.59 1.01 1.48
N THR A 66 -0.89 2.25 1.90
CA THR A 66 -2.07 2.57 2.72
C THR A 66 -3.35 1.96 2.16
N LYS A 67 -3.51 1.96 0.82
CA LYS A 67 -4.69 1.38 0.15
C LYS A 67 -4.94 -0.07 0.53
N VAL A 68 -3.86 -0.85 0.60
CA VAL A 68 -3.94 -2.30 0.86
C VAL A 68 -3.71 -2.67 2.32
N MET A 69 -3.13 -1.75 3.11
CA MET A 69 -2.89 -1.98 4.54
C MET A 69 -4.01 -1.43 5.44
N ALA A 70 -4.78 -0.44 4.97
CA ALA A 70 -5.88 0.17 5.72
C ALA A 70 -7.23 -0.01 4.99
N THR A 71 -7.42 0.65 3.84
CA THR A 71 -8.73 0.74 3.19
C THR A 71 -9.24 -0.59 2.67
N TRP A 72 -8.42 -1.36 1.97
CA TRP A 72 -8.81 -2.66 1.43
C TRP A 72 -9.29 -3.65 2.52
N PRO A 73 -8.56 -3.86 3.63
CA PRO A 73 -9.04 -4.79 4.65
C PRO A 73 -10.26 -4.26 5.41
N LEU A 74 -10.41 -2.95 5.62
CA LEU A 74 -11.60 -2.35 6.21
C LEU A 74 -12.84 -2.53 5.31
N VAL A 75 -12.69 -2.41 4.00
CA VAL A 75 -13.74 -2.78 3.04
C VAL A 75 -14.12 -4.25 3.19
N GLY A 76 -13.14 -5.14 3.34
CA GLY A 76 -13.37 -6.56 3.57
C GLY A 76 -14.16 -6.86 4.86
N GLN A 77 -13.91 -6.11 5.93
CA GLN A 77 -14.69 -6.16 7.17
C GLN A 77 -16.12 -5.69 6.94
N ALA A 78 -16.30 -4.51 6.33
CA ALA A 78 -17.61 -3.94 6.05
C ALA A 78 -18.48 -4.87 5.17
N VAL A 79 -17.86 -5.56 4.21
CA VAL A 79 -18.55 -6.58 3.39
C VAL A 79 -18.95 -7.79 4.24
N ALA A 80 -18.09 -8.27 5.13
CA ALA A 80 -18.38 -9.40 6.00
C ALA A 80 -19.50 -9.12 6.99
N GLU A 81 -19.59 -7.88 7.45
CA GLU A 81 -20.61 -7.39 8.37
C GLU A 81 -21.94 -7.07 7.67
N GLY A 82 -21.97 -7.12 6.33
CA GLY A 82 -23.15 -6.76 5.54
C GLY A 82 -23.46 -5.26 5.51
N ILE A 83 -22.50 -4.44 5.94
CA ILE A 83 -22.59 -2.96 5.92
C ILE A 83 -22.33 -2.44 4.50
N MET A 84 -21.50 -3.15 3.72
CA MET A 84 -21.13 -2.78 2.36
C MET A 84 -21.29 -3.98 1.42
N ASP A 85 -21.80 -3.73 0.21
CA ASP A 85 -21.75 -4.66 -0.92
C ASP A 85 -20.77 -4.14 -1.96
N LEU A 86 -19.94 -5.02 -2.51
CA LEU A 86 -18.95 -4.64 -3.52
C LEU A 86 -19.60 -4.14 -4.82
N ASP A 87 -20.78 -4.59 -5.14
CA ASP A 87 -21.49 -4.33 -6.40
C ASP A 87 -22.64 -3.34 -6.27
N ALA A 88 -22.97 -2.91 -5.05
CA ALA A 88 -23.94 -1.83 -4.85
C ALA A 88 -23.36 -0.49 -5.30
N PRO A 89 -24.18 0.37 -5.94
CA PRO A 89 -23.78 1.71 -6.35
C PRO A 89 -23.56 2.64 -5.15
N MET A 90 -22.78 3.71 -5.34
CA MET A 90 -22.53 4.71 -4.28
C MET A 90 -23.82 5.36 -3.78
N SER A 91 -24.85 5.45 -4.61
CA SER A 91 -26.18 5.96 -4.24
C SER A 91 -26.90 5.13 -3.17
N GLU A 92 -26.53 3.87 -2.97
CA GLU A 92 -27.05 3.07 -1.83
C GLU A 92 -26.54 3.55 -0.46
N TYR A 93 -25.42 4.27 -0.44
CA TYR A 93 -24.74 4.70 0.78
C TYR A 93 -24.73 6.22 0.99
N LEU A 94 -24.93 6.99 -0.08
CA LEU A 94 -24.83 8.44 -0.11
C LEU A 94 -26.05 9.01 -0.86
N ASP A 95 -26.52 10.19 -0.48
CA ASP A 95 -27.60 10.90 -1.19
C ASP A 95 -27.06 11.59 -2.46
N VAL A 96 -26.72 10.78 -3.46
CA VAL A 96 -25.99 11.22 -4.67
C VAL A 96 -26.61 10.75 -5.98
N ASP A 97 -27.87 10.30 -5.98
CA ASP A 97 -28.58 9.77 -7.17
C ASP A 97 -28.51 10.68 -8.39
N HIS A 98 -28.39 11.97 -8.16
CA HIS A 98 -28.34 13.01 -9.19
C HIS A 98 -26.93 13.29 -9.74
N LEU A 99 -25.88 12.63 -9.20
CA LEU A 99 -24.48 12.88 -9.56
C LEU A 99 -23.97 11.87 -10.60
N PRO A 100 -23.03 12.26 -11.48
CA PRO A 100 -22.44 11.37 -12.48
C PRO A 100 -21.86 10.08 -11.91
N GLY A 101 -21.30 10.14 -10.72
CA GLY A 101 -20.67 9.01 -10.04
C GLY A 101 -21.61 8.13 -9.21
N ALA A 102 -22.94 8.40 -9.22
CA ALA A 102 -23.91 7.67 -8.40
C ALA A 102 -23.85 6.14 -8.56
N GLU A 103 -23.67 5.68 -9.79
CA GLU A 103 -23.63 4.25 -10.17
C GLU A 103 -22.24 3.60 -10.02
N VAL A 104 -21.25 4.33 -9.55
CA VAL A 104 -19.92 3.75 -9.27
C VAL A 104 -20.02 2.76 -8.12
N THR A 105 -19.36 1.59 -8.26
CA THR A 105 -19.36 0.54 -7.23
C THR A 105 -18.02 0.43 -6.51
N THR A 106 -18.03 -0.12 -5.30
CA THR A 106 -16.81 -0.41 -4.54
C THR A 106 -15.87 -1.34 -5.32
N ARG A 107 -16.40 -2.34 -6.03
CA ARG A 107 -15.60 -3.22 -6.90
C ARG A 107 -14.87 -2.44 -7.99
N GLN A 108 -15.57 -1.53 -8.67
CA GLN A 108 -14.94 -0.69 -9.70
C GLN A 108 -13.84 0.20 -9.14
N ILE A 109 -13.98 0.70 -7.92
CA ILE A 109 -12.93 1.48 -7.25
C ILE A 109 -11.73 0.59 -6.94
N LEU A 110 -11.94 -0.56 -6.31
CA LEU A 110 -10.85 -1.49 -5.94
C LEU A 110 -10.11 -2.05 -7.16
N THR A 111 -10.78 -2.19 -8.30
CA THR A 111 -10.17 -2.63 -9.56
C THR A 111 -9.64 -1.48 -10.42
N HIS A 112 -9.76 -0.24 -9.98
CA HIS A 112 -9.39 0.97 -10.73
C HIS A 112 -10.09 1.10 -12.10
N THR A 113 -11.38 0.74 -12.15
CA THR A 113 -12.25 0.85 -13.34
C THR A 113 -13.45 1.77 -13.09
N SER A 114 -13.45 2.53 -12.02
CA SER A 114 -14.56 3.40 -11.60
C SER A 114 -14.81 4.59 -12.52
N ARG A 115 -13.89 4.90 -13.42
CA ARG A 115 -13.96 6.06 -14.32
C ARG A 115 -13.96 7.42 -13.61
N LEU A 116 -13.75 7.46 -12.29
CA LEU A 116 -13.65 8.72 -11.55
C LEU A 116 -12.49 9.56 -12.07
N ASN A 117 -12.66 10.88 -12.06
CA ASN A 117 -11.63 11.81 -12.50
C ASN A 117 -10.29 11.55 -11.77
N PRO A 118 -9.16 11.36 -12.48
CA PRO A 118 -7.86 11.02 -11.87
C PRO A 118 -7.20 12.17 -11.14
N VAL A 119 -7.67 13.41 -11.32
CA VAL A 119 -7.04 14.60 -10.73
C VAL A 119 -7.36 14.68 -9.24
N THR A 120 -6.31 14.69 -8.41
CA THR A 120 -6.39 14.74 -6.93
C THR A 120 -6.12 16.13 -6.35
N TRP A 121 -6.33 17.20 -7.13
CA TRP A 121 -6.17 18.58 -6.62
C TRP A 121 -7.31 18.94 -5.68
N LEU A 122 -7.20 18.47 -4.44
CA LEU A 122 -8.23 18.69 -3.41
C LEU A 122 -8.26 20.15 -2.95
N GLU A 123 -7.23 20.94 -3.22
CA GLU A 123 -7.18 22.37 -2.92
C GLU A 123 -8.38 23.13 -3.51
N ARG A 124 -8.94 22.66 -4.64
CA ARG A 124 -10.12 23.25 -5.28
C ARG A 124 -11.38 23.14 -4.43
N TYR A 125 -11.41 22.23 -3.45
CA TYR A 125 -12.52 22.07 -2.52
C TYR A 125 -12.23 22.72 -1.15
N ALA A 126 -10.99 23.19 -0.92
CA ALA A 126 -10.62 23.82 0.32
C ALA A 126 -11.42 25.12 0.56
N GLY A 127 -12.04 25.23 1.74
CA GLY A 127 -12.86 26.37 2.11
C GLY A 127 -14.25 26.39 1.46
N THR A 128 -14.67 25.34 0.76
CA THR A 128 -16.06 25.14 0.35
C THR A 128 -16.82 24.39 1.44
N GLU A 129 -18.15 24.59 1.50
CA GLU A 129 -19.02 23.80 2.39
C GLU A 129 -19.42 22.46 1.74
N GLN A 130 -18.90 22.17 0.52
CA GLN A 130 -19.23 20.98 -0.22
C GLN A 130 -18.62 19.76 0.43
N ASP A 131 -19.41 18.72 0.61
CA ASP A 131 -18.93 17.41 1.04
C ASP A 131 -17.96 16.82 0.02
N LEU A 132 -16.81 16.32 0.50
CA LEU A 132 -15.75 15.85 -0.40
C LEU A 132 -16.15 14.58 -1.17
N ALA A 133 -16.92 13.67 -0.57
CA ALA A 133 -17.40 12.47 -1.27
C ALA A 133 -18.36 12.85 -2.40
N GLU A 134 -19.29 13.76 -2.15
CA GLU A 134 -20.18 14.31 -3.18
C GLU A 134 -19.38 15.04 -4.27
N ALA A 135 -18.40 15.86 -3.90
CA ALA A 135 -17.54 16.57 -4.84
C ALA A 135 -16.77 15.63 -5.77
N ILE A 136 -16.30 14.50 -5.24
CA ILE A 136 -15.63 13.46 -6.04
C ILE A 136 -16.60 12.83 -7.04
N LEU A 137 -17.84 12.54 -6.63
CA LEU A 137 -18.86 11.91 -7.45
C LEU A 137 -19.54 12.88 -8.43
N ALA A 138 -19.45 14.20 -8.19
CA ALA A 138 -20.00 15.23 -9.06
C ALA A 138 -19.17 15.48 -10.33
N ASP A 139 -17.91 15.12 -10.35
CA ASP A 139 -17.06 15.27 -11.54
C ASP A 139 -17.53 14.34 -12.67
N PRO A 140 -17.40 14.77 -13.94
CA PRO A 140 -17.68 13.91 -15.08
C PRO A 140 -16.86 12.62 -15.04
N LEU A 141 -17.48 11.50 -15.38
CA LEU A 141 -16.79 10.23 -15.50
C LEU A 141 -15.91 10.19 -16.75
N GLU A 142 -14.73 9.61 -16.61
CA GLU A 142 -13.79 9.36 -17.72
C GLU A 142 -14.25 8.20 -18.61
N GLU A 143 -13.54 8.00 -19.73
CA GLU A 143 -13.79 6.85 -20.61
C GLU A 143 -13.60 5.51 -19.87
N PRO A 144 -14.34 4.45 -20.24
CA PRO A 144 -14.19 3.14 -19.64
C PRO A 144 -12.79 2.56 -19.83
N GLY A 145 -12.30 1.84 -18.82
CA GLY A 145 -11.03 1.14 -18.86
C GLY A 145 -10.33 1.11 -17.52
N TYR A 146 -9.21 0.40 -17.47
CA TYR A 146 -8.32 0.39 -16.32
C TYR A 146 -7.50 1.67 -16.25
N ARG A 147 -7.57 2.36 -15.13
CA ARG A 147 -6.75 3.53 -14.84
C ARG A 147 -6.46 3.61 -13.34
N TYR A 148 -5.20 3.46 -12.95
CA TYR A 148 -4.82 3.64 -11.54
C TYR A 148 -5.09 5.09 -11.10
N ILE A 149 -5.93 5.26 -10.09
CA ILE A 149 -6.30 6.57 -9.53
C ILE A 149 -6.39 6.51 -8.00
N ASP A 150 -6.12 7.62 -7.34
CA ASP A 150 -6.19 7.75 -5.88
C ASP A 150 -7.60 8.11 -5.39
N ARG A 151 -8.35 8.87 -6.18
CA ARG A 151 -9.67 9.42 -5.82
C ARG A 151 -10.68 8.38 -5.34
N GLY A 152 -10.71 7.23 -5.99
CA GLY A 152 -11.62 6.17 -5.55
C GLY A 152 -11.29 5.69 -4.13
N PHE A 153 -10.01 5.58 -3.78
CA PHE A 153 -9.61 5.19 -2.42
C PHE A 153 -9.82 6.31 -1.39
N ILE A 154 -9.72 7.59 -1.79
CA ILE A 154 -10.17 8.71 -0.95
C ILE A 154 -11.66 8.55 -0.65
N LEU A 155 -12.48 8.33 -1.67
CA LEU A 155 -13.91 8.11 -1.52
C LEU A 155 -14.24 6.91 -0.62
N LEU A 156 -13.53 5.77 -0.77
CA LEU A 156 -13.73 4.61 0.11
C LEU A 156 -13.36 4.92 1.57
N GLY A 157 -12.31 5.68 1.82
CA GLY A 157 -11.97 6.14 3.18
C GLY A 157 -13.10 6.95 3.81
N LEU A 158 -13.60 7.95 3.09
CA LEU A 158 -14.72 8.80 3.54
C LEU A 158 -16.01 7.99 3.74
N LEU A 159 -16.27 7.02 2.85
CA LEU A 159 -17.43 6.13 2.97
C LEU A 159 -17.34 5.25 4.22
N LEU A 160 -16.18 4.65 4.47
CA LEU A 160 -15.96 3.84 5.69
C LEU A 160 -16.19 4.67 6.97
N GLU A 161 -15.66 5.89 7.02
CA GLU A 161 -15.91 6.81 8.15
C GLU A 161 -17.39 7.04 8.40
N ARG A 162 -18.17 7.24 7.34
CA ARG A 162 -19.62 7.45 7.45
C ARG A 162 -20.36 6.20 7.90
N LEU A 163 -20.03 5.04 7.30
CA LEU A 163 -20.71 3.78 7.60
C LEU A 163 -20.47 3.33 9.04
N TYR A 164 -19.26 3.55 9.57
CA TYR A 164 -18.90 3.19 10.94
C TYR A 164 -19.10 4.32 11.95
N GLY A 165 -19.33 5.55 11.51
CA GLY A 165 -19.48 6.72 12.39
C GLY A 165 -18.23 7.06 13.19
N THR A 166 -17.04 6.69 12.68
CA THR A 166 -15.75 6.95 13.32
C THR A 166 -14.66 7.23 12.31
N GLY A 167 -13.59 7.93 12.70
CA GLY A 167 -12.50 8.29 11.81
C GLY A 167 -11.72 7.08 11.26
N LEU A 168 -11.23 7.20 10.03
CA LEU A 168 -10.47 6.15 9.35
C LEU A 168 -9.20 5.77 10.11
N ASP A 169 -8.56 6.72 10.79
CA ASP A 169 -7.40 6.49 11.64
C ASP A 169 -7.72 5.54 12.80
N ARG A 170 -8.89 5.70 13.42
CA ARG A 170 -9.33 4.83 14.49
C ARG A 170 -9.69 3.44 13.98
N LEU A 171 -10.44 3.35 12.88
CA LEU A 171 -10.78 2.07 12.25
C LEU A 171 -9.52 1.29 11.87
N ALA A 172 -8.56 1.97 11.24
CA ALA A 172 -7.30 1.36 10.83
C ALA A 172 -6.43 0.95 12.03
N HIS A 173 -6.39 1.77 13.08
CA HIS A 173 -5.65 1.44 14.31
C HIS A 173 -6.17 0.14 14.92
N ASP A 174 -7.48 0.01 15.12
CA ASP A 174 -8.10 -1.18 15.71
C ASP A 174 -7.83 -2.43 14.83
N LEU A 175 -7.93 -2.30 13.51
CA LEU A 175 -7.56 -3.35 12.56
C LEU A 175 -6.07 -3.72 12.66
N TRP A 176 -5.17 -2.74 12.68
CA TRP A 176 -3.72 -2.99 12.73
C TRP A 176 -3.29 -3.66 14.04
N GLU A 177 -3.90 -3.31 15.17
CA GLU A 177 -3.69 -4.03 16.44
C GLU A 177 -4.07 -5.50 16.33
N GLU A 178 -5.21 -5.82 15.72
CA GLU A 178 -5.64 -7.22 15.49
C GLU A 178 -4.70 -7.98 14.55
N LEU A 179 -4.11 -7.29 13.57
CA LEU A 179 -3.11 -7.85 12.64
C LEU A 179 -1.70 -7.90 13.24
N GLY A 180 -1.49 -7.42 14.48
CA GLY A 180 -0.21 -7.39 15.16
C GLY A 180 0.74 -6.29 14.70
N MET A 181 0.22 -5.22 14.09
CA MET A 181 0.98 -4.09 13.53
C MET A 181 1.00 -2.90 14.51
N ARG A 182 1.75 -3.03 15.58
CA ARG A 182 1.69 -2.13 16.74
C ARG A 182 2.42 -0.80 16.57
N SER A 183 3.26 -0.68 15.56
CA SER A 183 4.03 0.53 15.23
C SER A 183 3.51 1.21 13.97
N THR A 184 2.38 0.75 13.43
CA THR A 184 1.75 1.33 12.24
C THR A 184 0.72 2.36 12.66
N ALA A 185 0.79 3.54 12.05
CA ALA A 185 -0.14 4.63 12.34
C ALA A 185 -0.30 5.55 11.13
N PHE A 186 -1.42 6.27 11.08
CA PHE A 186 -1.52 7.42 10.19
C PHE A 186 -0.66 8.58 10.70
N GLY A 187 -0.08 9.34 9.76
CA GLY A 187 0.62 10.58 10.08
C GLY A 187 -0.34 11.76 10.37
N PRO A 188 0.19 12.90 10.86
CA PRO A 188 1.61 13.13 11.06
C PRO A 188 2.19 12.46 12.30
N LEU A 189 3.44 11.99 12.19
CA LEU A 189 4.21 11.45 13.32
C LEU A 189 5.18 12.50 13.87
N ALA A 190 5.52 12.38 15.14
CA ALA A 190 6.57 13.19 15.73
C ALA A 190 7.93 12.91 15.07
N ARG A 191 8.65 13.96 14.69
CA ARG A 191 10.01 13.83 14.18
C ARG A 191 10.92 13.15 15.21
N SER A 192 11.53 12.04 14.85
CA SER A 192 12.45 11.27 15.68
C SER A 192 13.37 10.39 14.84
N PRO A 193 14.46 9.84 15.39
CA PRO A 193 15.27 8.84 14.71
C PRO A 193 14.52 7.55 14.34
N GLY A 194 13.38 7.28 14.98
CA GLY A 194 12.50 6.16 14.65
C GLY A 194 11.59 6.40 13.44
N VAL A 195 11.69 7.56 12.77
CA VAL A 195 10.89 7.90 11.57
C VAL A 195 11.81 8.36 10.47
N ALA A 196 11.78 7.70 9.32
CA ALA A 196 12.58 8.09 8.16
C ALA A 196 12.04 9.38 7.52
N PRO A 197 12.90 10.39 7.24
CA PRO A 197 12.49 11.56 6.48
C PRO A 197 12.17 11.16 5.03
N THR A 198 11.12 11.72 4.44
CA THR A 198 10.70 11.44 3.06
C THR A 198 11.43 12.36 2.06
N GLU A 199 10.74 13.27 1.43
CA GLU A 199 11.25 14.09 0.32
C GLU A 199 11.85 15.41 0.80
N ARG A 200 12.97 15.78 0.21
CA ARG A 200 13.52 17.13 0.26
C ARG A 200 12.98 17.93 -0.94
N ARG A 201 11.84 18.59 -0.76
CA ARG A 201 11.10 19.24 -1.86
C ARG A 201 11.82 20.45 -2.49
N LEU A 202 12.65 21.12 -1.71
CA LEU A 202 13.42 22.28 -2.19
C LEU A 202 14.91 22.11 -1.86
N PRO A 203 15.84 22.56 -2.75
CA PRO A 203 17.25 22.57 -2.46
C PRO A 203 17.54 23.35 -1.17
N GLY A 204 18.30 22.76 -0.25
CA GLY A 204 18.65 23.38 1.03
C GLY A 204 17.56 23.36 2.10
N ALA A 205 16.31 22.98 1.79
CA ALA A 205 15.28 22.84 2.78
C ALA A 205 15.45 21.54 3.58
N ALA A 206 14.89 21.52 4.81
CA ALA A 206 14.75 20.28 5.57
C ALA A 206 13.80 19.33 4.83
N PRO A 207 14.04 18.00 4.86
CA PRO A 207 13.12 17.04 4.28
C PRO A 207 11.80 17.01 5.07
N ALA A 208 10.72 16.59 4.42
CA ALA A 208 9.50 16.23 5.10
C ALA A 208 9.81 15.09 6.07
N TRP A 209 9.49 15.23 7.35
CA TRP A 209 9.85 14.29 8.40
C TRP A 209 8.67 14.06 9.35
N GLY A 210 8.10 12.88 9.31
CA GLY A 210 6.85 12.55 10.02
C GLY A 210 5.61 13.18 9.39
N VAL A 211 5.79 14.04 8.38
CA VAL A 211 4.70 14.64 7.61
C VAL A 211 4.37 13.74 6.43
N VAL A 212 3.09 13.52 6.19
CA VAL A 212 2.61 12.70 5.07
C VAL A 212 3.09 13.28 3.73
N HIS A 213 3.67 12.43 2.90
CA HIS A 213 4.27 12.83 1.63
C HIS A 213 3.22 13.19 0.58
N ASP A 214 2.14 12.43 0.51
CA ASP A 214 1.05 12.67 -0.44
C ASP A 214 0.35 14.00 -0.13
N GLU A 215 0.28 14.88 -1.13
CA GLU A 215 -0.24 16.23 -0.96
C GLU A 215 -1.73 16.23 -0.63
N ALA A 216 -2.51 15.35 -1.28
CA ALA A 216 -3.95 15.24 -1.03
C ALA A 216 -4.25 14.68 0.37
N ALA A 217 -3.51 13.63 0.79
CA ALA A 217 -3.64 13.10 2.13
C ALA A 217 -3.19 14.11 3.19
N ALA A 218 -2.12 14.89 2.93
CA ALA A 218 -1.68 15.95 3.84
C ALA A 218 -2.75 17.04 4.04
N LEU A 219 -3.48 17.43 2.97
CA LEU A 219 -4.62 18.36 3.06
C LEU A 219 -5.80 17.79 3.86
N MET A 220 -5.93 16.46 3.90
CA MET A 220 -6.93 15.75 4.71
C MET A 220 -6.44 15.50 6.16
N GLY A 221 -5.40 16.22 6.62
CA GLY A 221 -4.87 16.06 7.96
C GLY A 221 -3.93 14.85 8.14
N GLY A 222 -3.53 14.20 7.05
CA GLY A 222 -2.64 13.03 7.06
C GLY A 222 -3.36 11.69 7.06
N VAL A 223 -4.70 11.67 7.12
CA VAL A 223 -5.53 10.48 7.15
C VAL A 223 -6.38 10.41 5.89
N ALA A 224 -6.08 9.47 5.01
CA ALA A 224 -6.84 9.29 3.78
C ALA A 224 -6.80 7.83 3.31
N GLY A 225 -7.85 7.37 2.65
CA GLY A 225 -7.95 5.97 2.20
C GLY A 225 -6.90 5.54 1.17
N HIS A 226 -6.20 6.49 0.52
CA HIS A 226 -5.21 6.20 -0.52
C HIS A 226 -3.76 6.32 -0.06
N ALA A 227 -3.46 7.08 1.01
CA ALA A 227 -2.13 7.37 1.52
C ALA A 227 -2.20 7.92 2.96
N GLY A 228 -1.04 8.04 3.63
CA GLY A 228 -0.90 8.66 4.95
C GLY A 228 -0.43 7.71 6.04
N ALA A 229 -0.41 6.41 5.81
CA ALA A 229 0.11 5.46 6.79
C ALA A 229 1.64 5.45 6.82
N PHE A 230 2.18 5.25 8.02
CA PHE A 230 3.58 4.96 8.31
C PHE A 230 3.68 3.58 8.92
N THR A 231 4.68 2.80 8.54
CA THR A 231 4.91 1.45 9.08
C THR A 231 6.38 1.10 9.15
N THR A 232 6.70 0.04 9.88
CA THR A 232 8.04 -0.54 10.03
C THR A 232 8.16 -1.83 9.21
N ALA A 233 9.39 -2.31 8.97
CA ALA A 233 9.58 -3.61 8.33
C ALA A 233 9.05 -4.76 9.20
N ILE A 234 9.04 -4.58 10.52
CA ILE A 234 8.47 -5.54 11.48
C ILE A 234 6.97 -5.69 11.24
N ASP A 235 6.24 -4.58 11.22
CA ASP A 235 4.79 -4.57 11.04
C ASP A 235 4.38 -4.97 9.62
N LEU A 236 5.15 -4.54 8.60
CA LEU A 236 4.90 -4.97 7.23
C LEU A 236 5.02 -6.49 7.07
N GLY A 237 5.98 -7.10 7.78
CA GLY A 237 6.12 -8.55 7.87
C GLY A 237 4.96 -9.22 8.63
N ALA A 238 4.48 -8.60 9.72
CA ALA A 238 3.29 -9.08 10.44
C ALA A 238 2.05 -9.06 9.54
N PHE A 239 1.82 -7.96 8.83
CA PHE A 239 0.75 -7.83 7.84
C PHE A 239 0.82 -8.92 6.77
N ALA A 240 1.98 -9.10 6.14
CA ALA A 240 2.14 -10.09 5.07
C ALA A 240 1.82 -11.51 5.54
N ARG A 241 2.35 -11.92 6.71
CA ARG A 241 2.09 -13.24 7.30
C ARG A 241 0.61 -13.43 7.59
N GLU A 242 -0.01 -12.41 8.19
CA GLU A 242 -1.42 -12.51 8.59
C GLU A 242 -2.33 -12.58 7.36
N VAL A 243 -2.11 -11.78 6.32
CA VAL A 243 -2.93 -11.82 5.09
C VAL A 243 -2.73 -13.14 4.34
N LEU A 244 -1.50 -13.69 4.29
CA LEU A 244 -1.25 -15.03 3.74
C LEU A 244 -1.98 -16.11 4.54
N ARG A 245 -1.94 -16.05 5.86
CA ARG A 245 -2.66 -16.97 6.74
C ARG A 245 -4.19 -16.90 6.52
N LEU A 246 -4.72 -15.68 6.35
CA LEU A 246 -6.13 -15.46 6.02
C LEU A 246 -6.46 -16.03 4.64
N HIS A 247 -5.60 -15.84 3.64
CA HIS A 247 -5.77 -16.46 2.32
C HIS A 247 -5.91 -17.98 2.42
N ASP A 248 -5.13 -18.64 3.25
CA ASP A 248 -5.13 -20.09 3.45
C ASP A 248 -6.31 -20.61 4.30
N GLY A 249 -7.25 -19.73 4.66
CA GLY A 249 -8.46 -20.11 5.39
C GLY A 249 -8.40 -19.83 6.89
N GLY A 250 -7.39 -19.12 7.37
CA GLY A 250 -7.32 -18.64 8.76
C GLY A 250 -8.48 -17.71 9.11
N ARG A 251 -8.79 -17.63 10.41
CA ARG A 251 -9.80 -16.71 10.94
C ARG A 251 -9.15 -15.41 11.38
N GLY A 252 -9.77 -14.28 11.11
CA GLY A 252 -9.26 -12.96 11.52
C GLY A 252 -10.20 -11.85 11.10
N PRO A 253 -9.76 -10.58 11.19
CA PRO A 253 -10.60 -9.43 10.94
C PRO A 253 -11.08 -9.33 9.48
N VAL A 254 -10.34 -9.90 8.54
CA VAL A 254 -10.71 -9.91 7.12
C VAL A 254 -11.07 -11.34 6.69
N PRO A 255 -12.23 -11.56 6.05
CA PRO A 255 -12.65 -12.90 5.63
C PRO A 255 -11.71 -13.52 4.61
N SER A 256 -11.40 -14.81 4.78
CA SER A 256 -10.59 -15.57 3.82
C SER A 256 -11.17 -15.55 2.39
N SER A 257 -12.51 -15.58 2.27
CA SER A 257 -13.19 -15.50 0.97
C SER A 257 -12.91 -14.16 0.26
N TYR A 258 -12.92 -13.06 1.01
CA TYR A 258 -12.59 -11.74 0.46
C TYR A 258 -11.12 -11.66 0.04
N VAL A 259 -10.19 -12.16 0.87
CA VAL A 259 -8.76 -12.19 0.51
C VAL A 259 -8.54 -12.99 -0.77
N ARG A 260 -9.09 -14.21 -0.86
CA ARG A 260 -8.97 -15.04 -2.07
C ARG A 260 -9.59 -14.39 -3.30
N MET A 261 -10.77 -13.78 -3.17
CA MET A 261 -11.42 -13.05 -4.27
C MET A 261 -10.56 -11.86 -4.71
N SER A 262 -9.96 -11.13 -3.75
CA SER A 262 -9.14 -9.96 -4.03
C SER A 262 -7.89 -10.27 -4.85
N TRP A 263 -7.37 -11.48 -4.77
CA TRP A 263 -6.16 -11.91 -5.46
C TRP A 263 -6.43 -12.65 -6.78
N GLN A 264 -7.68 -12.73 -7.20
CA GLN A 264 -8.03 -13.19 -8.55
C GLN A 264 -7.80 -12.08 -9.59
N PRO A 265 -7.49 -12.46 -10.85
CA PRO A 265 -7.43 -11.51 -11.96
C PRO A 265 -8.85 -11.00 -12.30
N HIS A 266 -9.14 -9.75 -12.01
CA HIS A 266 -10.43 -9.12 -12.35
C HIS A 266 -10.35 -8.31 -13.65
N VAL A 267 -9.27 -7.56 -13.85
CA VAL A 267 -9.14 -6.63 -14.98
C VAL A 267 -7.71 -6.69 -15.51
N ASP A 268 -7.56 -6.68 -16.83
CA ASP A 268 -6.26 -6.53 -17.48
C ASP A 268 -5.68 -5.13 -17.17
N ALA A 269 -4.55 -5.10 -16.49
CA ALA A 269 -3.83 -3.88 -16.12
C ALA A 269 -2.70 -3.54 -17.13
N GLY A 270 -2.57 -4.28 -18.21
CA GLY A 270 -1.50 -4.15 -19.19
C GLY A 270 -0.19 -4.85 -18.76
N ALA A 271 0.76 -4.92 -19.68
CA ALA A 271 2.09 -5.51 -19.44
C ALA A 271 2.05 -6.93 -18.81
N ARG A 272 1.06 -7.74 -19.16
CA ARG A 272 0.81 -9.09 -18.59
C ARG A 272 0.54 -9.07 -17.09
N LEU A 273 -0.05 -7.99 -16.58
CA LEU A 273 -0.48 -7.86 -15.18
C LEU A 273 -2.00 -7.79 -15.11
N TRP A 274 -2.55 -8.25 -14.02
CA TRP A 274 -3.96 -8.11 -13.70
C TRP A 274 -4.15 -7.24 -12.45
N ARG A 275 -5.27 -6.55 -12.41
CA ARG A 275 -5.76 -5.91 -11.19
C ARG A 275 -6.77 -6.85 -10.53
N GLY A 276 -6.48 -7.20 -9.27
CA GLY A 276 -7.43 -7.76 -8.34
C GLY A 276 -8.17 -6.65 -7.57
N LEU A 277 -8.79 -6.96 -6.45
CA LEU A 277 -9.38 -5.94 -5.58
C LEU A 277 -8.26 -5.26 -4.76
N GLY A 278 -7.79 -4.12 -5.21
CA GLY A 278 -6.71 -3.36 -4.59
C GLY A 278 -5.29 -3.83 -4.96
N TRP A 279 -5.09 -5.04 -5.40
CA TRP A 279 -3.78 -5.66 -5.64
C TRP A 279 -3.44 -5.81 -7.12
N LEU A 280 -2.17 -5.83 -7.45
CA LEU A 280 -1.66 -6.32 -8.75
C LEU A 280 -1.34 -7.81 -8.63
N VAL A 281 -1.61 -8.56 -9.69
CA VAL A 281 -1.39 -10.00 -9.78
C VAL A 281 -0.57 -10.29 -11.03
N THR A 282 0.52 -11.05 -10.88
CA THR A 282 1.36 -11.48 -12.02
C THR A 282 0.90 -12.83 -12.56
N PRO A 283 1.33 -13.22 -13.78
CA PRO A 283 1.07 -14.56 -14.31
C PRO A 283 1.55 -15.70 -13.41
N GLU A 284 2.63 -15.45 -12.67
CA GLU A 284 3.26 -16.42 -11.78
C GLU A 284 2.56 -16.49 -10.41
N GLY A 285 1.49 -15.72 -10.20
CA GLY A 285 0.72 -15.71 -8.95
C GLY A 285 1.28 -14.78 -7.85
N VAL A 286 2.29 -13.96 -8.16
CA VAL A 286 2.77 -12.96 -7.20
C VAL A 286 1.74 -11.84 -7.10
N VAL A 287 1.29 -11.58 -5.88
CA VAL A 287 0.37 -10.50 -5.52
C VAL A 287 1.16 -9.35 -4.89
N TYR A 288 0.95 -8.12 -5.35
CA TYR A 288 1.75 -7.03 -4.84
C TYR A 288 1.08 -5.65 -4.93
N HIS A 289 1.60 -4.72 -4.16
CA HIS A 289 1.33 -3.30 -4.29
C HIS A 289 2.60 -2.48 -4.05
N ASN A 290 2.66 -1.29 -4.65
CA ASN A 290 3.79 -0.37 -4.55
C ASN A 290 3.37 0.97 -3.94
N GLY A 291 4.27 1.60 -3.18
CA GLY A 291 4.13 2.98 -2.72
C GLY A 291 5.05 3.92 -3.49
N PHE A 292 4.62 5.18 -3.66
CA PHE A 292 5.35 6.19 -4.41
C PHE A 292 6.70 6.53 -3.77
N THR A 293 6.78 6.56 -2.44
CA THR A 293 7.98 6.87 -1.66
C THR A 293 9.11 5.85 -1.82
N GLY A 294 8.83 4.69 -2.42
CA GLY A 294 9.80 3.62 -2.65
C GLY A 294 9.51 2.36 -1.85
N THR A 295 8.30 2.26 -1.32
CA THR A 295 7.84 1.10 -0.57
C THR A 295 7.15 0.07 -1.48
N SER A 296 7.17 -1.20 -1.06
CA SER A 296 6.54 -2.28 -1.83
C SER A 296 6.28 -3.49 -0.94
N LEU A 297 5.21 -4.22 -1.23
CA LEU A 297 4.94 -5.53 -0.64
C LEU A 297 4.61 -6.51 -1.75
N PHE A 298 5.35 -7.61 -1.79
CA PHE A 298 5.18 -8.73 -2.71
C PHE A 298 4.90 -9.99 -1.90
N MET A 299 3.90 -10.75 -2.29
CA MET A 299 3.52 -12.01 -1.65
C MET A 299 3.25 -13.07 -2.72
N HIS A 300 3.59 -14.33 -2.45
CA HIS A 300 3.26 -15.45 -3.30
C HIS A 300 2.46 -16.48 -2.48
N PRO A 301 1.13 -16.50 -2.63
CA PRO A 301 0.24 -17.29 -1.79
C PRO A 301 0.57 -18.78 -1.80
N GLU A 302 0.85 -19.35 -2.97
CA GLU A 302 1.11 -20.78 -3.11
C GLU A 302 2.34 -21.25 -2.31
N SER A 303 3.39 -20.43 -2.23
CA SER A 303 4.59 -20.77 -1.45
C SER A 303 4.57 -20.22 -0.02
N GLY A 304 3.64 -19.34 0.32
CA GLY A 304 3.61 -18.62 1.59
C GLY A 304 4.76 -17.63 1.79
N ARG A 305 5.51 -17.30 0.71
CA ARG A 305 6.68 -16.41 0.75
C ARG A 305 6.30 -14.96 0.49
N TYR A 306 7.03 -14.03 1.09
CA TYR A 306 6.83 -12.60 0.91
C TYR A 306 8.13 -11.81 1.00
N VAL A 307 8.14 -10.64 0.35
CA VAL A 307 9.20 -9.63 0.45
C VAL A 307 8.55 -8.27 0.60
N GLY A 308 8.81 -7.61 1.73
CA GLY A 308 8.42 -6.23 1.98
C GLY A 308 9.65 -5.32 1.94
N VAL A 309 9.54 -4.17 1.29
CA VAL A 309 10.62 -3.18 1.18
C VAL A 309 10.11 -1.81 1.58
N LEU A 310 10.85 -1.14 2.45
CA LEU A 310 10.58 0.23 2.89
C LEU A 310 11.80 1.10 2.59
N THR A 311 11.63 2.09 1.74
CA THR A 311 12.66 3.08 1.43
C THR A 311 12.06 4.48 1.35
N ASN A 312 12.90 5.48 1.43
CA ASN A 312 12.59 6.86 1.10
C ASN A 312 13.26 7.27 -0.23
N ALA A 313 13.01 6.50 -1.30
CA ALA A 313 13.63 6.70 -2.61
C ALA A 313 13.32 8.08 -3.24
N VAL A 314 12.36 8.82 -2.66
CA VAL A 314 12.04 10.21 -3.04
C VAL A 314 12.89 11.25 -2.30
N HIS A 315 13.80 10.84 -1.38
CA HIS A 315 14.51 11.76 -0.49
C HIS A 315 15.29 12.85 -1.23
N TYR A 316 15.98 12.47 -2.29
CA TYR A 316 16.79 13.39 -3.10
C TYR A 316 16.06 13.85 -4.38
N GLY A 317 14.82 13.45 -4.60
CA GLY A 317 14.00 13.79 -5.75
C GLY A 317 13.09 12.67 -6.20
N ARG A 318 12.21 12.97 -7.15
CA ARG A 318 11.16 12.05 -7.60
C ARG A 318 11.60 11.07 -8.71
N ASP A 319 12.86 11.08 -9.13
CA ASP A 319 13.40 10.15 -10.14
C ASP A 319 13.45 8.71 -9.63
N ARG A 320 13.65 8.52 -8.33
CA ARG A 320 13.63 7.21 -7.65
C ARG A 320 14.56 6.19 -8.32
N THR A 321 15.80 6.63 -8.63
CA THR A 321 16.82 5.82 -9.32
C THR A 321 17.06 4.51 -8.56
N GLY A 322 17.21 3.39 -9.28
CA GLY A 322 17.43 2.05 -8.71
C GLY A 322 16.19 1.35 -8.15
N LEU A 323 15.04 2.04 -8.01
CA LEU A 323 13.83 1.44 -7.43
C LEU A 323 13.26 0.33 -8.30
N VAL A 324 13.41 0.41 -9.62
CA VAL A 324 12.98 -0.64 -10.54
C VAL A 324 13.77 -1.93 -10.29
N ASP A 325 15.07 -1.83 -10.09
CA ASP A 325 15.94 -2.99 -9.83
C ASP A 325 15.61 -3.63 -8.48
N LEU A 326 15.39 -2.81 -7.45
CA LEU A 326 14.99 -3.29 -6.11
C LEU A 326 13.66 -4.05 -6.16
N ARG A 327 12.66 -3.49 -6.84
CA ARG A 327 11.35 -4.13 -7.02
C ARG A 327 11.42 -5.39 -7.87
N SER A 328 12.27 -5.38 -8.90
CA SER A 328 12.52 -6.55 -9.74
C SER A 328 13.17 -7.68 -8.94
N ALA A 329 14.20 -7.38 -8.14
CA ALA A 329 14.84 -8.35 -7.25
C ALA A 329 13.84 -8.97 -6.28
N ALA A 330 13.04 -8.13 -5.60
CA ALA A 330 12.02 -8.59 -4.65
C ALA A 330 10.96 -9.49 -5.31
N ARG A 331 10.45 -9.12 -6.48
CA ARG A 331 9.47 -9.91 -7.22
C ARG A 331 10.06 -11.22 -7.74
N SER A 332 11.25 -11.17 -8.34
CA SER A 332 11.91 -12.35 -8.93
C SER A 332 12.25 -13.40 -7.89
N ALA A 333 12.54 -13.00 -6.65
CA ALA A 333 12.79 -13.94 -5.56
C ALA A 333 11.57 -14.82 -5.23
N LEU A 334 10.36 -14.34 -5.54
CA LEU A 334 9.10 -15.07 -5.31
C LEU A 334 8.65 -15.89 -6.51
N THR A 335 9.21 -15.62 -7.69
CA THR A 335 8.86 -16.35 -8.91
C THR A 335 9.57 -17.72 -8.90
N PRO A 336 8.87 -18.84 -9.11
CA PRO A 336 9.51 -20.13 -9.24
C PRO A 336 10.57 -20.08 -10.35
N GLN A 337 11.81 -20.44 -10.03
CA GLN A 337 12.81 -20.62 -11.09
C GLN A 337 12.32 -21.74 -12.00
N ALA A 338 12.14 -21.45 -13.29
CA ALA A 338 11.90 -22.49 -14.28
C ALA A 338 13.08 -23.46 -14.16
N HIS A 339 12.80 -24.67 -13.66
CA HIS A 339 13.78 -25.75 -13.80
C HIS A 339 14.00 -25.91 -15.30
N GLU A 340 15.16 -25.49 -15.79
CA GLU A 340 15.67 -25.99 -17.07
C GLU A 340 15.68 -27.51 -16.94
N SER A 341 14.67 -28.15 -17.50
CA SER A 341 14.67 -29.58 -17.73
C SER A 341 15.79 -29.82 -18.70
N SER A 342 16.94 -30.17 -18.15
CA SER A 342 18.05 -30.77 -18.94
C SER A 342 17.51 -32.03 -19.56
N SER A 343 17.19 -31.95 -20.84
CA SER A 343 16.96 -33.08 -21.73
C SER A 343 18.28 -33.61 -22.25
#